data_16e6c7fe9ee5d4bfbda3ec8cffe527a8
#
_entry.id   16e6c7fe9ee5d4bfbda3ec8cffe527a8
#
_cell.length_a   1.000
_cell.length_b   1.000
_cell.length_c   1.000
_cell.angle_alpha   90.00
_cell.angle_beta   90.00
_cell.angle_gamma   90.00
#
_symmetry.space_group_name_H-M   'P 1'
#
loop_
_entity.id
_entity.type
_entity.pdbx_description
1 polymer ?
#
loop_
_entity_poly.entity_id
_entity_poly.type
_entity_poly.pdbx_seq_one_letter_code
_entity_poly.pdbx_strand_id
1 'polypeptide(L)'
;MEKFAFVHPLVVDDFARKFPIMRYLPDSWIEGAMKHVKSFKISHITGVRSPYAEAEGWFIACPLTARQMVTLPEEYVTGKIIEACQLAQDLGAKIVGLGAFTSIVGDAGITIAKNVDIAVTSGNSYTVATALQGTREAVRLMGKDLATA
;
A
#
# COMPACT_ATOMS: atom_id res chain seq x y z
N MET A 1 19.05 4.41 11.69
CA MET A 1 17.78 4.95 11.16
C MET A 1 16.98 3.78 10.62
N GLU A 2 15.75 3.58 11.09
CA GLU A 2 14.91 2.47 10.65
C GLU A 2 14.32 2.78 9.27
N LYS A 3 14.17 1.75 8.44
CA LYS A 3 13.70 1.88 7.06
C LYS A 3 12.41 1.11 6.85
N PHE A 4 11.45 1.76 6.18
CA PHE A 4 10.16 1.17 5.86
C PHE A 4 9.75 1.46 4.42
N ALA A 5 8.74 0.76 3.93
CA ALA A 5 8.12 1.05 2.65
C ALA A 5 6.61 0.89 2.70
N PHE A 6 5.92 1.57 1.80
CA PHE A 6 4.51 1.33 1.50
C PHE A 6 4.35 0.93 0.04
N VAL A 7 3.66 -0.17 -0.20
CA VAL A 7 3.26 -0.61 -1.53
C VAL A 7 1.83 -0.16 -1.77
N HIS A 8 1.61 0.50 -2.92
CA HIS A 8 0.31 1.08 -3.27
C HIS A 8 -0.05 0.78 -4.73
N PRO A 9 -1.32 0.48 -5.05
CA PRO A 9 -1.76 0.40 -6.44
C PRO A 9 -1.64 1.76 -7.12
N LEU A 10 -1.46 1.77 -8.43
CA LEU A 10 -1.46 2.99 -9.21
C LEU A 10 -2.87 3.36 -9.69
N VAL A 11 -3.10 4.64 -9.84
CA VAL A 11 -4.18 5.16 -10.67
C VAL A 11 -3.64 5.54 -12.05
N VAL A 12 -4.50 5.49 -13.07
CA VAL A 12 -4.11 5.79 -14.46
C VAL A 12 -3.50 7.19 -14.58
N ASP A 13 -4.06 8.16 -13.87
CA ASP A 13 -3.57 9.55 -13.87
C ASP A 13 -2.14 9.69 -13.36
N ASP A 14 -1.76 8.95 -12.31
CA ASP A 14 -0.40 9.00 -11.76
C ASP A 14 0.61 8.38 -12.72
N PHE A 15 0.19 7.33 -13.43
CA PHE A 15 1.00 6.71 -14.48
C PHE A 15 1.19 7.67 -15.66
N ALA A 16 0.12 8.34 -16.09
CA ALA A 16 0.16 9.33 -17.16
C ALA A 16 0.99 10.58 -16.79
N ARG A 17 1.07 10.95 -15.49
CA ARG A 17 1.99 12.01 -15.02
C ARG A 17 3.45 11.62 -15.18
N LYS A 18 3.78 10.36 -14.90
CA LYS A 18 5.16 9.85 -15.05
C LYS A 18 5.56 9.68 -16.51
N PHE A 19 4.61 9.31 -17.35
CA PHE A 19 4.80 9.09 -18.78
C PHE A 19 3.85 9.99 -19.59
N PRO A 20 4.21 11.26 -19.84
CA PRO A 20 3.28 12.27 -20.39
C PRO A 20 2.62 11.90 -21.72
N ILE A 21 3.29 11.08 -22.55
CA ILE A 21 2.74 10.60 -23.83
C ILE A 21 1.48 9.74 -23.64
N MET A 22 1.35 9.08 -22.48
CA MET A 22 0.20 8.23 -22.16
C MET A 22 -1.09 9.02 -21.97
N ARG A 23 -1.03 10.33 -21.70
CA ARG A 23 -2.23 11.19 -21.54
C ARG A 23 -3.11 11.28 -22.79
N TYR A 24 -2.57 10.92 -23.94
CA TYR A 24 -3.28 10.93 -25.23
C TYR A 24 -3.88 9.57 -25.59
N LEU A 25 -3.66 8.55 -24.74
CA LEU A 25 -4.16 7.19 -24.98
C LEU A 25 -5.41 6.91 -24.14
N PRO A 26 -6.32 6.06 -24.64
CA PRO A 26 -7.44 5.57 -23.83
C PRO A 26 -6.96 4.84 -22.57
N ASP A 27 -7.67 5.00 -21.44
CA ASP A 27 -7.33 4.40 -20.15
C ASP A 27 -7.12 2.88 -20.22
N SER A 28 -7.91 2.19 -21.06
CA SER A 28 -7.79 0.75 -21.25
C SER A 28 -6.45 0.33 -21.87
N TRP A 29 -5.86 1.16 -22.70
CA TRP A 29 -4.54 0.93 -23.28
C TRP A 29 -3.42 1.19 -22.26
N ILE A 30 -3.60 2.23 -21.44
CA ILE A 30 -2.69 2.55 -20.34
C ILE A 30 -2.70 1.41 -19.33
N GLU A 31 -3.87 0.94 -18.90
CA GLU A 31 -3.99 -0.20 -18.00
C GLU A 31 -3.39 -1.48 -18.61
N GLY A 32 -3.55 -1.68 -19.92
CA GLY A 32 -2.90 -2.79 -20.64
C GLY A 32 -1.38 -2.72 -20.57
N ALA A 33 -0.80 -1.55 -20.77
CA ALA A 33 0.65 -1.33 -20.68
C ALA A 33 1.17 -1.47 -19.24
N MET A 34 0.45 -0.96 -18.24
CA MET A 34 0.83 -1.02 -16.83
C MET A 34 1.13 -2.44 -16.33
N LYS A 35 0.38 -3.45 -16.81
CA LYS A 35 0.60 -4.86 -16.43
C LYS A 35 2.04 -5.34 -16.68
N HIS A 36 2.69 -4.82 -17.73
CA HIS A 36 4.03 -5.23 -18.13
C HIS A 36 5.15 -4.40 -17.52
N VAL A 37 4.78 -3.34 -16.80
CA VAL A 37 5.75 -2.50 -16.09
C VAL A 37 6.18 -3.19 -14.80
N LYS A 38 7.46 -3.10 -14.45
CA LYS A 38 7.97 -3.51 -13.15
C LYS A 38 7.58 -2.51 -12.06
N SER A 39 7.46 -3.00 -10.84
CA SER A 39 7.29 -2.15 -9.65
C SER A 39 8.43 -1.13 -9.55
N PHE A 40 8.13 0.09 -9.11
CA PHE A 40 9.11 1.15 -9.04
C PHE A 40 8.89 2.08 -7.84
N LYS A 41 9.97 2.73 -7.42
CA LYS A 41 9.91 3.75 -6.37
C LYS A 41 9.22 5.01 -6.90
N ILE A 42 8.17 5.45 -6.19
CA ILE A 42 7.44 6.70 -6.46
C ILE A 42 8.12 7.87 -5.78
N SER A 43 8.35 7.75 -4.47
CA SER A 43 8.91 8.83 -3.66
C SER A 43 9.72 8.30 -2.48
N HIS A 44 10.54 9.19 -1.91
CA HIS A 44 11.30 8.96 -0.69
C HIS A 44 10.65 9.74 0.46
N ILE A 45 10.35 9.06 1.55
CA ILE A 45 9.77 9.63 2.75
C ILE A 45 10.91 9.93 3.71
N THR A 46 11.10 11.18 4.07
CA THR A 46 12.14 11.64 4.99
C THR A 46 11.56 12.51 6.10
N GLY A 47 12.34 12.74 7.14
CA GLY A 47 11.95 13.62 8.24
C GLY A 47 10.97 13.00 9.23
N VAL A 48 10.77 11.68 9.20
CA VAL A 48 9.96 10.97 10.21
C VAL A 48 10.79 10.85 11.48
N ARG A 49 10.43 11.64 12.49
CA ARG A 49 11.16 11.72 13.76
C ARG A 49 10.23 11.64 14.94
N SER A 50 10.69 10.94 15.96
CA SER A 50 10.08 10.90 17.29
C SER A 50 11.15 11.18 18.33
N PRO A 51 10.79 11.40 19.62
CA PRO A 51 11.76 11.50 20.69
C PRO A 51 12.66 10.28 20.87
N TYR A 52 12.29 9.13 20.28
CA TYR A 52 12.95 7.85 20.49
C TYR A 52 13.68 7.32 19.26
N ALA A 53 13.26 7.73 18.05
CA ALA A 53 13.81 7.18 16.81
C ALA A 53 13.59 8.09 15.60
N GLU A 54 14.44 7.90 14.61
CA GLU A 54 14.27 8.44 13.27
C GLU A 54 14.04 7.31 12.28
N ALA A 55 13.17 7.55 11.30
CA ALA A 55 12.88 6.61 10.23
C ALA A 55 12.86 7.30 8.88
N GLU A 56 13.16 6.53 7.84
CA GLU A 56 12.96 6.93 6.45
C GLU A 56 12.26 5.81 5.68
N GLY A 57 11.66 6.12 4.56
CA GLY A 57 10.96 5.09 3.82
C GLY A 57 10.67 5.47 2.38
N TRP A 58 9.93 4.59 1.71
CA TRP A 58 9.59 4.75 0.31
C TRP A 58 8.14 4.42 0.02
N PHE A 59 7.54 5.20 -0.89
CA PHE A 59 6.36 4.75 -1.60
C PHE A 59 6.78 3.98 -2.86
N ILE A 60 6.24 2.78 -3.00
CA ILE A 60 6.50 1.87 -4.11
C ILE A 60 5.19 1.63 -4.86
N ALA A 61 5.23 1.81 -6.16
CA ALA A 61 4.11 1.48 -7.03
C ALA A 61 4.07 -0.02 -7.31
N CYS A 62 2.92 -0.64 -7.03
CA CYS A 62 2.50 -1.85 -7.72
C CYS A 62 1.74 -1.40 -8.98
N PRO A 63 2.25 -1.67 -10.20
CA PRO A 63 1.73 -1.07 -11.44
C PRO A 63 0.44 -1.74 -11.92
N LEU A 64 -0.50 -1.89 -11.03
CA LEU A 64 -1.86 -2.34 -11.28
C LEU A 64 -2.84 -1.33 -10.69
N THR A 65 -3.96 -1.10 -11.39
CA THR A 65 -5.07 -0.32 -10.84
C THR A 65 -5.87 -1.15 -9.83
N ALA A 66 -6.62 -0.48 -8.95
CA ALA A 66 -7.53 -1.15 -8.02
C ALA A 66 -8.51 -2.08 -8.75
N ARG A 67 -9.02 -1.67 -9.92
CA ARG A 67 -9.87 -2.50 -10.76
C ARG A 67 -9.14 -3.76 -11.24
N GLN A 68 -7.92 -3.63 -11.71
CA GLN A 68 -7.12 -4.77 -12.15
C GLN A 68 -6.83 -5.74 -11.01
N MET A 69 -6.60 -5.24 -9.80
CA MET A 69 -6.34 -6.08 -8.64
C MET A 69 -7.53 -7.00 -8.26
N VAL A 70 -8.77 -6.58 -8.57
CA VAL A 70 -9.96 -7.40 -8.29
C VAL A 70 -10.47 -8.19 -9.51
N THR A 71 -9.94 -7.92 -10.71
CA THR A 71 -10.43 -8.57 -11.95
C THR A 71 -9.41 -9.51 -12.60
N LEU A 72 -8.12 -9.35 -12.33
CA LEU A 72 -7.07 -10.24 -12.82
C LEU A 72 -6.96 -11.50 -11.95
N PRO A 73 -6.36 -12.58 -12.46
CA PRO A 73 -6.09 -13.76 -11.67
C PRO A 73 -5.30 -13.44 -10.40
N GLU A 74 -5.76 -13.95 -9.26
CA GLU A 74 -5.19 -13.66 -7.94
C GLU A 74 -3.69 -13.96 -7.87
N GLU A 75 -3.25 -15.06 -8.45
CA GLU A 75 -1.84 -15.45 -8.50
C GLU A 75 -0.98 -14.39 -9.21
N TYR A 76 -1.49 -13.84 -10.32
CA TYR A 76 -0.79 -12.78 -11.04
C TYR A 76 -0.69 -11.50 -10.21
N VAL A 77 -1.79 -11.09 -9.56
CA VAL A 77 -1.82 -9.89 -8.71
C VAL A 77 -0.90 -10.06 -7.51
N THR A 78 -0.96 -11.20 -6.84
CA THR A 78 -0.09 -11.54 -5.71
C THR A 78 1.38 -11.51 -6.12
N GLY A 79 1.73 -12.07 -7.29
CA GLY A 79 3.08 -12.01 -7.84
C GLY A 79 3.58 -10.58 -8.06
N LYS A 80 2.71 -9.68 -8.52
CA LYS A 80 3.03 -8.24 -8.68
C LYS A 80 3.22 -7.52 -7.34
N ILE A 81 2.45 -7.88 -6.33
CA ILE A 81 2.63 -7.31 -4.98
C ILE A 81 3.94 -7.83 -4.36
N ILE A 82 4.26 -9.12 -4.52
CA ILE A 82 5.54 -9.69 -4.07
C ILE A 82 6.72 -8.98 -4.75
N GLU A 83 6.66 -8.75 -6.07
CA GLU A 83 7.68 -7.98 -6.82
C GLU A 83 7.90 -6.59 -6.19
N ALA A 84 6.82 -5.90 -5.82
CA ALA A 84 6.89 -4.58 -5.18
C ALA A 84 7.51 -4.66 -3.77
N CYS A 85 7.19 -5.70 -3.00
CA CYS A 85 7.76 -5.92 -1.66
C CYS A 85 9.24 -6.33 -1.73
N GLN A 86 9.65 -7.10 -2.75
CA GLN A 86 11.06 -7.42 -3.00
C GLN A 86 11.86 -6.15 -3.32
N LEU A 87 11.30 -5.24 -4.12
CA LEU A 87 11.91 -3.93 -4.34
C LEU A 87 12.07 -3.13 -3.03
N ALA A 88 11.09 -3.20 -2.12
CA ALA A 88 11.21 -2.60 -0.78
C ALA A 88 12.38 -3.19 0.01
N GLN A 89 12.53 -4.50 -0.03
CA GLN A 89 13.64 -5.24 0.60
C GLN A 89 14.99 -4.82 0.02
N ASP A 90 15.10 -4.73 -1.31
CA ASP A 90 16.32 -4.30 -2.01
C ASP A 90 16.73 -2.86 -1.66
N LEU A 91 15.75 -1.98 -1.37
CA LEU A 91 15.98 -0.63 -0.87
C LEU A 91 16.39 -0.61 0.62
N GLY A 92 16.39 -1.75 1.28
CA GLY A 92 16.78 -1.93 2.68
C GLY A 92 15.67 -1.68 3.68
N ALA A 93 14.39 -1.69 3.25
CA ALA A 93 13.27 -1.65 4.18
C ALA A 93 13.27 -2.91 5.07
N LYS A 94 12.92 -2.74 6.34
CA LYS A 94 12.74 -3.85 7.30
C LYS A 94 11.27 -4.23 7.49
N ILE A 95 10.38 -3.33 7.09
CA ILE A 95 8.94 -3.53 7.13
C ILE A 95 8.31 -2.89 5.90
N VAL A 96 7.31 -3.57 5.34
CA VAL A 96 6.48 -3.05 4.24
C VAL A 96 5.01 -3.04 4.64
N GLY A 97 4.38 -1.88 4.47
CA GLY A 97 2.94 -1.71 4.61
C GLY A 97 2.23 -1.94 3.27
N LEU A 98 1.23 -2.82 3.27
CA LEU A 98 0.35 -3.01 2.12
C LEU A 98 -0.76 -1.97 2.20
N GLY A 99 -0.83 -1.05 1.24
CA GLY A 99 -1.80 0.03 1.18
C GLY A 99 -2.96 -0.25 0.24
N ALA A 100 -4.15 0.23 0.58
CA ALA A 100 -5.36 0.11 -0.22
C ALA A 100 -5.63 -1.35 -0.65
N PHE A 101 -5.92 -1.61 -1.91
CA PHE A 101 -6.26 -2.93 -2.42
C PHE A 101 -5.14 -3.98 -2.30
N THR A 102 -3.88 -3.58 -2.16
CA THR A 102 -2.79 -4.54 -1.96
C THR A 102 -2.88 -5.30 -0.64
N SER A 103 -3.62 -4.75 0.34
CA SER A 103 -3.88 -5.39 1.63
C SER A 103 -5.13 -6.28 1.66
N ILE A 104 -5.93 -6.26 0.60
CA ILE A 104 -7.23 -6.93 0.54
C ILE A 104 -7.18 -8.15 -0.37
N VAL A 105 -6.39 -8.10 -1.44
CA VAL A 105 -6.28 -9.20 -2.41
C VAL A 105 -5.62 -10.41 -1.77
N GLY A 106 -6.20 -11.59 -2.04
CA GLY A 106 -5.73 -12.85 -1.53
C GLY A 106 -6.00 -13.03 -0.03
N ASP A 107 -4.98 -13.45 0.69
CA ASP A 107 -5.05 -13.85 2.10
C ASP A 107 -4.57 -12.77 3.09
N ALA A 108 -4.86 -11.50 2.80
CA ALA A 108 -4.46 -10.36 3.63
C ALA A 108 -2.94 -10.24 3.86
N GLY A 109 -2.14 -10.72 2.92
CA GLY A 109 -0.69 -10.57 2.91
C GLY A 109 0.09 -11.76 3.50
N ILE A 110 -0.57 -12.85 3.89
CA ILE A 110 0.10 -14.05 4.43
C ILE A 110 1.01 -14.70 3.38
N THR A 111 0.53 -14.88 2.17
CA THR A 111 1.34 -15.41 1.06
C THR A 111 2.47 -14.45 0.69
N ILE A 112 2.23 -13.14 0.72
CA ILE A 112 3.27 -12.14 0.47
C ILE A 112 4.38 -12.26 1.52
N ALA A 113 4.01 -12.31 2.81
CA ALA A 113 4.98 -12.44 3.91
C ALA A 113 5.84 -13.70 3.85
N LYS A 114 5.35 -14.78 3.22
CA LYS A 114 6.14 -16.02 3.00
C LYS A 114 7.16 -15.92 1.86
N ASN A 115 7.04 -14.89 1.01
CA ASN A 115 7.86 -14.73 -0.20
C ASN A 115 8.82 -13.53 -0.13
N VAL A 116 8.97 -12.91 1.05
CA VAL A 116 9.91 -11.82 1.31
C VAL A 116 10.55 -11.99 2.68
N ASP A 117 11.78 -11.48 2.86
CA ASP A 117 12.54 -11.59 4.11
C ASP A 117 12.38 -10.37 5.02
N ILE A 118 11.33 -9.58 4.82
CA ILE A 118 10.98 -8.39 5.61
C ILE A 118 9.61 -8.54 6.24
N ALA A 119 9.35 -7.80 7.30
CA ALA A 119 8.04 -7.80 7.94
C ALA A 119 6.98 -7.20 7.01
N VAL A 120 5.81 -7.84 6.90
CA VAL A 120 4.67 -7.37 6.12
C VAL A 120 3.52 -7.01 7.03
N THR A 121 2.91 -5.86 6.82
CA THR A 121 1.73 -5.42 7.57
C THR A 121 0.65 -4.86 6.65
N SER A 122 -0.60 -5.18 6.90
CA SER A 122 -1.76 -4.57 6.25
C SER A 122 -2.20 -3.25 6.91
N GLY A 123 -1.64 -2.90 8.06
CA GLY A 123 -2.05 -1.74 8.85
C GLY A 123 -3.39 -1.88 9.58
N ASN A 124 -4.11 -2.99 9.40
CA ASN A 124 -5.48 -3.16 9.91
C ASN A 124 -5.57 -3.04 11.44
N SER A 125 -4.59 -3.53 12.18
CA SER A 125 -4.58 -3.44 13.67
C SER A 125 -4.60 -1.99 14.14
N TYR A 126 -3.83 -1.11 13.52
CA TYR A 126 -3.82 0.31 13.86
C TYR A 126 -5.13 1.00 13.43
N THR A 127 -5.64 0.65 12.25
CA THR A 127 -6.93 1.17 11.76
C THR A 127 -8.07 0.82 12.71
N VAL A 128 -8.12 -0.42 13.19
CA VAL A 128 -9.13 -0.85 14.19
C VAL A 128 -8.97 -0.09 15.49
N ALA A 129 -7.76 0.08 16.01
CA ALA A 129 -7.51 0.80 17.24
C ALA A 129 -7.98 2.27 17.15
N THR A 130 -7.66 2.96 16.06
CA THR A 130 -8.08 4.36 15.84
C THR A 130 -9.58 4.48 15.60
N ALA A 131 -10.22 3.52 14.92
CA ALA A 131 -11.67 3.49 14.75
C ALA A 131 -12.39 3.34 16.11
N LEU A 132 -11.91 2.45 16.97
CA LEU A 132 -12.45 2.30 18.33
C LEU A 132 -12.28 3.57 19.17
N GLN A 133 -11.12 4.22 19.10
CA GLN A 133 -10.89 5.49 19.79
C GLN A 133 -11.84 6.59 19.26
N GLY A 134 -11.97 6.72 17.95
CA GLY A 134 -12.88 7.67 17.32
C GLY A 134 -14.34 7.43 17.70
N THR A 135 -14.77 6.17 17.73
CA THR A 135 -16.13 5.80 18.16
C THR A 135 -16.37 6.19 19.64
N ARG A 136 -15.42 5.89 20.53
CA ARG A 136 -15.54 6.28 21.95
C ARG A 136 -15.65 7.79 22.11
N GLU A 137 -14.84 8.55 21.39
CA GLU A 137 -14.88 10.01 21.47
C GLU A 137 -16.18 10.57 20.88
N ALA A 138 -16.67 10.04 19.78
CA ALA A 138 -17.94 10.43 19.18
C ALA A 138 -19.11 10.22 20.18
N VAL A 139 -19.20 9.05 20.80
CA VAL A 139 -20.23 8.74 21.81
C VAL A 139 -20.14 9.68 23.00
N ARG A 140 -18.93 9.97 23.49
CA ARG A 140 -18.69 10.93 24.58
C ARG A 140 -19.20 12.34 24.22
N LEU A 141 -18.89 12.81 23.01
CA LEU A 141 -19.34 14.14 22.51
C LEU A 141 -20.86 14.20 22.33
N MET A 142 -21.50 13.07 22.02
CA MET A 142 -22.96 12.97 21.94
C MET A 142 -23.63 12.88 23.34
N GLY A 143 -22.88 12.91 24.43
CA GLY A 143 -23.40 12.76 25.79
C GLY A 143 -23.99 11.38 26.08
N LYS A 144 -23.55 10.35 25.37
CA LYS A 144 -24.01 8.96 25.53
C LYS A 144 -22.96 8.10 26.19
N ASP A 145 -23.37 6.97 26.73
CA ASP A 145 -22.51 5.93 27.27
C ASP A 145 -22.49 4.74 26.30
N LEU A 146 -21.30 4.22 26.00
CA LEU A 146 -21.11 3.02 25.16
C LEU A 146 -21.79 1.76 25.74
N ALA A 147 -21.93 1.68 27.06
CA ALA A 147 -22.60 0.56 27.73
C ALA A 147 -24.13 0.57 27.57
N THR A 148 -24.71 1.71 27.12
CA THR A 148 -26.15 1.93 26.99
C THR A 148 -26.59 2.33 25.58
N ALA A 149 -25.66 2.33 24.63
CA ALA A 149 -25.91 2.78 23.25
C ALA A 149 -26.35 1.62 22.36
#